data_303f5592ce998e519dcd2351ac42cb0b
#
_entry.id   303f5592ce998e519dcd2351ac42cb0b
#
_cell.length_a   1.000
_cell.length_b   1.000
_cell.length_c   1.000
_cell.angle_alpha   90.00
_cell.angle_beta   90.00
_cell.angle_gamma   90.00
#
_symmetry.space_group_name_H-M   'P 1'
#
loop_
_entity.id
_entity.type
_entity.pdbx_description
1 polymer ?
#
loop_
_entity_poly.entity_id
_entity_poly.type
_entity_poly.pdbx_seq_one_letter_code
_entity_poly.pdbx_strand_id
1 'polypeptide(L)'
;MCRTLLLVLGGLWMSVHPLRAQQQEEFRRKIEMNTFVPKGQWIVGNSISYSEHNERNYNFLIIEGINSDGYAFKVSPLLCYAFKDNLAAGGRFTYGRTLTKLRGVTINLDEDNQFDIDDLYQLKHSYSVMAMMRNYINLGDSKRFGLYCDLQLEVGGSQSKAVSGSGQDVTGTYSTSTDVGIGVAPGLVAFINNYMAVEVSVGVLGLNFSKKKQNTNQVYLAEQSLNSANFRINLFSIGLGIAFYL
;
A
#
# COMPACT_ATOMS: atom_id res chain seq x y z
N MET A 1 -69.98 16.47 2.14
CA MET A 1 -68.84 16.31 1.20
C MET A 1 -67.80 15.40 1.85
N CYS A 2 -68.06 14.09 1.92
CA CYS A 2 -67.13 13.15 2.51
C CYS A 2 -67.59 11.72 2.15
N ARG A 3 -67.74 11.42 0.87
CA ARG A 3 -68.20 10.09 0.43
C ARG A 3 -67.59 9.60 -0.91
N THR A 4 -66.61 10.28 -1.44
CA THR A 4 -66.00 9.94 -2.76
C THR A 4 -64.48 9.59 -2.66
N LEU A 5 -63.92 9.36 -1.47
CA LEU A 5 -62.51 9.00 -1.31
C LEU A 5 -62.26 7.55 -0.92
N LEU A 6 -63.30 6.71 -0.97
CA LEU A 6 -63.22 5.32 -0.49
C LEU A 6 -63.36 4.25 -1.61
N LEU A 7 -63.32 4.65 -2.87
CA LEU A 7 -63.50 3.74 -4.02
C LEU A 7 -62.24 3.63 -4.94
N VAL A 8 -61.10 4.22 -4.58
CA VAL A 8 -59.86 4.10 -5.36
C VAL A 8 -58.84 3.13 -4.78
N LEU A 9 -59.08 2.63 -3.56
CA LEU A 9 -58.16 1.67 -2.89
C LEU A 9 -58.56 0.18 -3.04
N GLY A 10 -59.59 -0.12 -3.83
CA GLY A 10 -60.13 -1.48 -4.03
C GLY A 10 -59.68 -2.22 -5.26
N GLY A 11 -58.80 -1.65 -6.10
CA GLY A 11 -58.53 -2.13 -7.47
C GLY A 11 -57.14 -2.76 -7.72
N LEU A 12 -56.33 -3.00 -6.74
CA LEU A 12 -54.98 -3.61 -6.95
C LEU A 12 -54.77 -4.94 -6.17
N TRP A 13 -55.75 -5.79 -6.23
CA TRP A 13 -55.50 -7.20 -6.00
C TRP A 13 -55.06 -7.85 -7.30
N MET A 14 -53.85 -7.54 -7.74
CA MET A 14 -53.13 -8.34 -8.71
C MET A 14 -52.86 -9.71 -8.07
N SER A 15 -53.48 -10.74 -8.67
CA SER A 15 -53.22 -12.12 -8.44
C SER A 15 -51.71 -12.37 -8.47
N VAL A 16 -51.10 -12.52 -7.31
CA VAL A 16 -49.77 -13.09 -7.15
C VAL A 16 -49.91 -14.56 -7.51
N HIS A 17 -49.77 -14.90 -8.78
CA HIS A 17 -49.52 -16.26 -9.16
C HIS A 17 -48.18 -16.62 -8.51
N PRO A 18 -48.09 -17.73 -7.77
CA PRO A 18 -46.81 -18.23 -7.33
C PRO A 18 -46.06 -18.62 -8.60
N LEU A 19 -45.15 -17.74 -9.03
CA LEU A 19 -44.07 -18.15 -9.91
C LEU A 19 -43.42 -19.32 -9.22
N ARG A 20 -43.67 -20.53 -9.75
CA ARG A 20 -42.84 -21.69 -9.43
C ARG A 20 -41.41 -21.21 -9.66
N ALA A 21 -40.70 -20.90 -8.59
CA ALA A 21 -39.28 -20.78 -8.60
C ALA A 21 -38.78 -22.08 -9.21
N GLN A 22 -38.38 -22.07 -10.47
CA GLN A 22 -37.49 -23.09 -10.99
C GLN A 22 -36.41 -23.22 -9.94
N GLN A 23 -36.25 -24.44 -9.42
CA GLN A 23 -35.10 -24.77 -8.60
C GLN A 23 -33.89 -24.40 -9.44
N GLN A 24 -33.45 -23.18 -9.25
CA GLN A 24 -32.10 -22.77 -9.63
C GLN A 24 -31.22 -23.71 -8.86
N GLU A 25 -30.58 -24.67 -9.54
CA GLU A 25 -29.53 -25.45 -8.93
C GLU A 25 -28.61 -24.45 -8.26
N GLU A 26 -28.65 -24.45 -6.93
CA GLU A 26 -27.85 -23.56 -6.12
C GLU A 26 -26.42 -23.89 -6.48
N PHE A 27 -25.77 -23.00 -7.27
CA PHE A 27 -24.38 -23.16 -7.65
C PHE A 27 -23.55 -23.06 -6.38
N ARG A 28 -23.42 -24.19 -5.69
CA ARG A 28 -22.55 -24.32 -4.51
C ARG A 28 -21.13 -24.43 -5.01
N ARG A 29 -20.42 -23.35 -4.90
CA ARG A 29 -18.96 -23.40 -5.02
C ARG A 29 -18.44 -24.20 -3.83
N LYS A 30 -18.22 -25.50 -4.03
CA LYS A 30 -17.47 -26.33 -3.08
C LYS A 30 -16.01 -25.87 -3.12
N ILE A 31 -15.69 -24.88 -2.32
CA ILE A 31 -14.30 -24.51 -2.08
C ILE A 31 -13.78 -25.53 -1.06
N GLU A 32 -13.15 -26.56 -1.54
CA GLU A 32 -12.41 -27.49 -0.69
C GLU A 32 -11.12 -26.79 -0.26
N MET A 33 -11.03 -26.44 1.01
CA MET A 33 -9.84 -25.85 1.59
C MET A 33 -8.88 -26.97 2.01
N ASN A 34 -8.04 -27.40 1.07
CA ASN A 34 -6.94 -28.29 1.38
C ASN A 34 -5.86 -27.53 2.21
N THR A 35 -5.17 -28.25 3.09
CA THR A 35 -4.07 -27.66 3.85
C THR A 35 -2.92 -27.33 2.91
N PHE A 36 -2.62 -26.04 2.76
CA PHE A 36 -1.54 -25.53 1.96
C PHE A 36 -0.32 -25.20 2.81
N VAL A 37 -0.55 -24.58 3.96
CA VAL A 37 0.45 -24.32 5.00
C VAL A 37 -0.03 -24.99 6.28
N PRO A 38 0.61 -26.07 6.73
CA PRO A 38 0.19 -26.78 7.95
C PRO A 38 0.51 -25.97 9.20
N LYS A 39 -0.29 -26.19 10.24
CA LYS A 39 -0.03 -25.69 11.59
C LYS A 39 1.36 -26.11 12.08
N GLY A 40 2.04 -25.20 12.78
CA GLY A 40 3.32 -25.45 13.41
C GLY A 40 4.52 -24.93 12.60
N GLN A 41 4.32 -24.50 11.36
CA GLN A 41 5.40 -23.99 10.54
C GLN A 41 5.80 -22.56 10.93
N TRP A 42 7.09 -22.31 10.95
CA TRP A 42 7.65 -20.97 10.97
C TRP A 42 7.86 -20.47 9.55
N ILE A 43 7.49 -19.22 9.31
CA ILE A 43 7.63 -18.57 8.03
C ILE A 43 8.60 -17.42 8.22
N VAL A 44 9.79 -17.56 7.65
CA VAL A 44 10.87 -16.57 7.70
C VAL A 44 11.09 -16.04 6.30
N GLY A 45 10.85 -14.77 6.10
CA GLY A 45 10.94 -14.17 4.76
C GLY A 45 11.69 -12.85 4.77
N ASN A 46 12.06 -12.42 3.58
CA ASN A 46 12.58 -11.08 3.37
C ASN A 46 12.17 -10.59 1.98
N SER A 47 11.85 -9.31 1.89
CA SER A 47 11.72 -8.64 0.61
C SER A 47 12.71 -7.48 0.53
N ILE A 48 13.37 -7.36 -0.60
CA ILE A 48 14.31 -6.28 -0.88
C ILE A 48 13.83 -5.61 -2.15
N SER A 49 13.75 -4.30 -2.12
CA SER A 49 13.50 -3.50 -3.32
C SER A 49 14.57 -2.43 -3.46
N TYR A 50 15.01 -2.25 -4.67
CA TYR A 50 15.89 -1.17 -5.08
C TYR A 50 15.34 -0.55 -6.35
N SER A 51 15.25 0.75 -6.39
CA SER A 51 14.90 1.50 -7.57
C SER A 51 15.83 2.70 -7.70
N GLU A 52 16.21 2.98 -8.92
CA GLU A 52 16.99 4.14 -9.29
C GLU A 52 16.21 4.91 -10.36
N HIS A 53 16.21 6.23 -10.26
CA HIS A 53 15.63 7.09 -11.26
C HIS A 53 16.65 8.14 -11.66
N ASN A 54 16.69 8.42 -12.95
CA ASN A 54 17.53 9.45 -13.52
C ASN A 54 16.74 10.11 -14.66
N GLU A 55 16.30 11.32 -14.43
CA GLU A 55 15.52 12.09 -15.38
C GLU A 55 16.33 13.31 -15.80
N ARG A 56 16.42 13.56 -17.10
CA ARG A 56 17.14 14.71 -17.67
C ARG A 56 16.22 15.44 -18.63
N ASN A 57 16.11 16.76 -18.44
CA ASN A 57 15.30 17.65 -19.28
C ASN A 57 13.85 17.16 -19.42
N TYR A 58 13.29 16.59 -18.34
CA TYR A 58 11.89 16.16 -18.33
C TYR A 58 10.99 17.40 -18.16
N ASN A 59 10.00 17.54 -19.02
CA ASN A 59 9.02 18.62 -18.94
C ASN A 59 7.68 18.04 -18.48
N PHE A 60 7.10 18.60 -17.45
CA PHE A 60 5.81 18.19 -16.93
C PHE A 60 4.91 19.41 -16.71
N LEU A 61 3.86 19.53 -17.53
CA LEU A 61 2.92 20.66 -17.54
C LEU A 61 3.64 22.03 -17.67
N ILE A 62 3.70 22.78 -16.55
CA ILE A 62 4.31 24.11 -16.46
C ILE A 62 5.76 24.08 -15.97
N ILE A 63 6.30 22.90 -15.70
CA ILE A 63 7.64 22.71 -15.17
C ILE A 63 8.54 22.21 -16.30
N GLU A 64 9.61 22.93 -16.57
CA GLU A 64 10.56 22.62 -17.63
C GLU A 64 11.92 22.27 -17.06
N GLY A 65 12.67 21.43 -17.79
CA GLY A 65 14.07 21.14 -17.49
C GLY A 65 14.31 20.38 -16.19
N ILE A 66 13.37 19.55 -15.75
CA ILE A 66 13.55 18.74 -14.53
C ILE A 66 14.73 17.78 -14.72
N ASN A 67 15.76 17.99 -13.89
CA ASN A 67 16.88 17.06 -13.77
C ASN A 67 16.80 16.43 -12.37
N SER A 68 16.40 15.17 -12.32
CA SER A 68 16.23 14.44 -11.08
C SER A 68 17.05 13.16 -11.11
N ASP A 69 17.84 12.94 -10.07
CA ASP A 69 18.51 11.67 -9.83
C ASP A 69 18.34 11.24 -8.37
N GLY A 70 18.23 9.93 -8.20
CA GLY A 70 18.08 9.39 -6.86
C GLY A 70 17.92 7.89 -6.84
N TYR A 71 17.83 7.37 -5.62
CA TYR A 71 17.55 5.96 -5.40
C TYR A 71 16.62 5.76 -4.22
N ALA A 72 15.89 4.65 -4.24
CA ALA A 72 15.15 4.15 -3.10
C ALA A 72 15.57 2.70 -2.83
N PHE A 73 15.95 2.42 -1.59
CA PHE A 73 16.27 1.10 -1.09
C PHE A 73 15.32 0.75 0.04
N LYS A 74 14.80 -0.47 0.05
CA LYS A 74 13.91 -0.98 1.09
C LYS A 74 14.23 -2.43 1.39
N VAL A 75 14.30 -2.78 2.67
CA VAL A 75 14.44 -4.14 3.17
C VAL A 75 13.35 -4.42 4.18
N SER A 76 12.75 -5.61 4.10
CA SER A 76 11.58 -5.94 4.91
C SER A 76 11.62 -7.41 5.35
N PRO A 77 12.38 -7.75 6.44
CA PRO A 77 12.32 -9.06 7.04
C PRO A 77 10.94 -9.35 7.64
N LEU A 78 10.52 -10.60 7.50
CA LEU A 78 9.23 -11.15 7.93
C LEU A 78 9.47 -12.36 8.83
N LEU A 79 8.73 -12.45 9.92
CA LEU A 79 8.65 -13.63 10.78
C LEU A 79 7.18 -13.89 11.14
N CYS A 80 6.65 -15.05 10.76
CA CYS A 80 5.32 -15.50 11.10
C CYS A 80 5.32 -16.94 11.59
N TYR A 81 4.28 -17.31 12.32
CA TYR A 81 4.03 -18.66 12.81
C TYR A 81 2.63 -19.11 12.43
N ALA A 82 2.52 -20.27 11.80
CA ALA A 82 1.26 -20.90 11.44
C ALA A 82 0.63 -21.57 12.68
N PHE A 83 -0.24 -20.85 13.37
CA PHE A 83 -0.90 -21.35 14.58
C PHE A 83 -2.11 -22.25 14.28
N LYS A 84 -2.59 -22.24 13.05
CA LYS A 84 -3.65 -23.11 12.51
C LYS A 84 -3.33 -23.38 11.05
N ASP A 85 -3.86 -24.48 10.51
CA ASP A 85 -3.78 -24.78 9.09
C ASP A 85 -4.24 -23.59 8.24
N ASN A 86 -3.41 -23.20 7.30
CA ASN A 86 -3.61 -22.06 6.39
C ASN A 86 -3.76 -20.69 7.07
N LEU A 87 -3.43 -20.58 8.37
CA LEU A 87 -3.53 -19.32 9.10
C LEU A 87 -2.28 -19.07 9.93
N ALA A 88 -1.58 -18.00 9.62
CA ALA A 88 -0.37 -17.57 10.30
C ALA A 88 -0.52 -16.16 10.87
N ALA A 89 0.20 -15.90 11.96
CA ALA A 89 0.34 -14.55 12.52
C ALA A 89 1.81 -14.25 12.79
N GLY A 90 2.16 -12.98 12.73
CA GLY A 90 3.53 -12.57 12.96
C GLY A 90 3.75 -11.09 12.71
N GLY A 91 4.96 -10.77 12.32
CA GLY A 91 5.34 -9.39 12.09
C GLY A 91 6.36 -9.21 10.98
N ARG A 92 6.43 -7.97 10.52
CA ARG A 92 7.40 -7.51 9.53
C ARG A 92 8.03 -6.23 10.04
N PHE A 93 9.33 -6.15 9.96
CA PHE A 93 10.06 -4.90 10.13
C PHE A 93 10.40 -4.36 8.75
N THR A 94 10.31 -3.06 8.56
CA THR A 94 10.71 -2.43 7.30
C THR A 94 11.66 -1.28 7.57
N TYR A 95 12.76 -1.26 6.84
CA TYR A 95 13.66 -0.12 6.76
C TYR A 95 13.78 0.34 5.31
N GLY A 96 13.67 1.64 5.10
CA GLY A 96 13.82 2.26 3.79
C GLY A 96 14.74 3.47 3.84
N ARG A 97 15.48 3.67 2.75
CA ARG A 97 16.30 4.86 2.52
C ARG A 97 16.02 5.37 1.11
N THR A 98 15.68 6.65 1.02
CA THR A 98 15.42 7.33 -0.26
C THR A 98 16.30 8.56 -0.34
N LEU A 99 17.00 8.68 -1.45
CA LEU A 99 17.74 9.88 -1.82
C LEU A 99 17.09 10.46 -3.06
N THR A 100 16.78 11.74 -3.03
CA THR A 100 16.27 12.50 -4.18
C THR A 100 17.12 13.75 -4.34
N LYS A 101 17.57 13.99 -5.56
CA LYS A 101 18.28 15.19 -5.95
C LYS A 101 17.55 15.79 -7.13
N LEU A 102 17.14 17.04 -7.00
CA LEU A 102 16.58 17.84 -8.08
C LEU A 102 17.58 18.96 -8.36
N ARG A 103 17.85 19.23 -9.61
CA ARG A 103 18.78 20.28 -10.01
C ARG A 103 18.08 21.21 -10.98
N GLY A 104 18.14 22.52 -10.67
CA GLY A 104 17.75 23.59 -11.58
C GLY A 104 16.36 23.38 -12.18
N VAL A 105 15.30 23.44 -11.38
CA VAL A 105 13.92 23.31 -11.86
C VAL A 105 13.32 24.70 -12.02
N THR A 106 12.96 25.06 -13.24
CA THR A 106 12.28 26.32 -13.56
C THR A 106 10.78 26.08 -13.68
N ILE A 107 9.99 26.81 -12.91
CA ILE A 107 8.52 26.80 -13.01
C ILE A 107 8.09 28.07 -13.75
N ASN A 108 7.53 27.90 -14.95
CA ASN A 108 6.94 28.98 -15.74
C ASN A 108 5.44 29.03 -15.46
N LEU A 109 4.98 30.04 -14.72
CA LEU A 109 3.56 30.26 -14.46
C LEU A 109 2.91 31.12 -15.53
N ASP A 110 3.66 32.10 -16.09
CA ASP A 110 3.24 33.02 -17.14
C ASP A 110 4.48 33.60 -17.81
N GLU A 111 4.34 34.36 -18.92
CA GLU A 111 5.45 34.96 -19.65
C GLU A 111 6.33 35.91 -18.77
N ASP A 112 5.72 36.48 -17.70
CA ASP A 112 6.40 37.42 -16.80
C ASP A 112 6.71 36.83 -15.38
N ASN A 113 6.26 35.58 -15.09
CA ASN A 113 6.42 34.97 -13.77
C ASN A 113 7.12 33.62 -13.89
N GLN A 114 8.44 33.68 -13.72
CA GLN A 114 9.30 32.50 -13.67
C GLN A 114 9.83 32.32 -12.23
N PHE A 115 9.72 31.11 -11.71
CA PHE A 115 10.29 30.73 -10.41
C PHE A 115 11.34 29.66 -10.64
N ASP A 116 12.57 29.96 -10.28
CA ASP A 116 13.64 28.98 -10.26
C ASP A 116 13.66 28.31 -8.89
N ILE A 117 13.49 27.00 -8.88
CA ILE A 117 13.75 26.19 -7.70
C ILE A 117 15.21 25.77 -7.79
N ASP A 118 16.02 26.31 -6.89
CA ASP A 118 17.38 25.90 -6.71
C ASP A 118 17.54 24.43 -6.37
N ASP A 119 18.74 23.92 -6.46
CA ASP A 119 19.09 22.55 -6.17
C ASP A 119 18.44 22.04 -4.87
N LEU A 120 17.71 20.93 -4.96
CA LEU A 120 17.11 20.26 -3.81
C LEU A 120 17.79 18.90 -3.60
N TYR A 121 18.38 18.73 -2.44
CA TYR A 121 18.91 17.46 -1.97
C TYR A 121 18.07 16.95 -0.80
N GLN A 122 17.44 15.78 -0.92
CA GLN A 122 16.63 15.21 0.13
C GLN A 122 17.07 13.79 0.43
N LEU A 123 17.40 13.52 1.69
CA LEU A 123 17.67 12.20 2.22
C LEU A 123 16.61 11.82 3.25
N LYS A 124 15.89 10.73 3.00
CA LYS A 124 14.84 10.22 3.87
C LYS A 124 15.17 8.80 4.34
N HIS A 125 15.06 8.57 5.63
CA HIS A 125 15.04 7.25 6.27
C HIS A 125 13.64 6.97 6.77
N SER A 126 13.13 5.77 6.53
CA SER A 126 11.84 5.29 7.03
C SER A 126 12.02 3.96 7.74
N TYR A 127 11.24 3.75 8.78
CA TYR A 127 11.20 2.51 9.54
C TYR A 127 9.78 2.24 9.98
N SER A 128 9.38 0.98 9.93
CA SER A 128 8.07 0.56 10.43
C SER A 128 8.11 -0.85 10.98
N VAL A 129 7.19 -1.11 11.90
CA VAL A 129 6.87 -2.43 12.42
C VAL A 129 5.43 -2.71 12.07
N MET A 130 5.18 -3.90 11.55
CA MET A 130 3.87 -4.34 11.13
C MET A 130 3.53 -5.63 11.84
N ALA A 131 2.39 -5.66 12.53
CA ALA A 131 1.74 -6.89 12.95
C ALA A 131 0.84 -7.36 11.81
N MET A 132 0.81 -8.66 11.55
CA MET A 132 0.05 -9.21 10.45
C MET A 132 -0.58 -10.55 10.77
N MET A 133 -1.74 -10.77 10.15
CA MET A 133 -2.41 -12.05 10.11
C MET A 133 -2.59 -12.46 8.65
N ARG A 134 -2.09 -13.64 8.30
CA ARG A 134 -2.04 -14.15 6.94
C ARG A 134 -2.92 -15.38 6.82
N ASN A 135 -3.84 -15.34 5.87
CA ASN A 135 -4.66 -16.48 5.48
C ASN A 135 -4.19 -16.98 4.12
N TYR A 136 -4.03 -18.30 4.00
CA TYR A 136 -3.64 -18.97 2.75
C TYR A 136 -4.82 -19.69 2.13
N ILE A 137 -4.87 -19.68 0.80
CA ILE A 137 -5.86 -20.38 -0.01
C ILE A 137 -5.08 -21.07 -1.13
N ASN A 138 -5.16 -22.39 -1.21
CA ASN A 138 -4.55 -23.13 -2.31
C ASN A 138 -5.28 -22.85 -3.63
N LEU A 139 -4.55 -22.84 -4.72
CA LEU A 139 -5.09 -22.73 -6.07
C LEU A 139 -5.44 -24.13 -6.60
N GLY A 140 -6.72 -24.47 -6.50
CA GLY A 140 -7.20 -25.82 -6.84
C GLY A 140 -6.50 -26.88 -5.99
N ASP A 141 -6.03 -27.94 -6.61
CA ASP A 141 -5.30 -29.03 -5.94
C ASP A 141 -3.78 -28.82 -5.92
N SER A 142 -3.33 -27.62 -6.27
CA SER A 142 -1.90 -27.31 -6.33
C SER A 142 -1.30 -27.27 -4.92
N LYS A 143 -0.24 -28.03 -4.71
CA LYS A 143 0.60 -27.95 -3.50
C LYS A 143 1.72 -26.91 -3.63
N ARG A 144 1.88 -26.31 -4.80
CA ARG A 144 2.96 -25.34 -5.08
C ARG A 144 2.48 -23.90 -5.20
N PHE A 145 1.25 -23.70 -5.68
CA PHE A 145 0.72 -22.37 -5.93
C PHE A 145 -0.46 -22.10 -5.02
N GLY A 146 -0.43 -20.98 -4.36
CA GLY A 146 -1.50 -20.51 -3.48
C GLY A 146 -1.67 -19.01 -3.53
N LEU A 147 -2.80 -18.58 -3.04
CA LEU A 147 -3.08 -17.19 -2.71
C LEU A 147 -2.87 -16.99 -1.23
N TYR A 148 -2.52 -15.79 -0.84
CA TYR A 148 -2.62 -15.38 0.56
C TYR A 148 -3.24 -13.99 0.67
N CYS A 149 -3.77 -13.70 1.83
CA CYS A 149 -4.30 -12.38 2.16
C CYS A 149 -3.76 -11.99 3.54
N ASP A 150 -3.04 -10.88 3.58
CA ASP A 150 -2.50 -10.29 4.79
C ASP A 150 -3.43 -9.21 5.32
N LEU A 151 -3.93 -9.37 6.55
CA LEU A 151 -4.47 -8.26 7.33
C LEU A 151 -3.30 -7.65 8.13
N GLN A 152 -3.09 -6.35 7.97
CA GLN A 152 -1.89 -5.67 8.43
C GLN A 152 -2.24 -4.49 9.33
N LEU A 153 -1.50 -4.36 10.43
CA LEU A 153 -1.49 -3.18 11.30
C LEU A 153 -0.04 -2.69 11.37
N GLU A 154 0.21 -1.49 10.87
CA GLU A 154 1.54 -0.91 10.76
C GLU A 154 1.68 0.34 11.62
N VAL A 155 2.81 0.43 12.31
CA VAL A 155 3.25 1.65 13.00
C VAL A 155 4.67 1.96 12.54
N GLY A 156 4.89 3.18 12.12
CA GLY A 156 6.18 3.59 11.59
C GLY A 156 6.45 5.06 11.72
N GLY A 157 7.54 5.45 11.13
CA GLY A 157 7.93 6.84 11.03
C GLY A 157 9.03 7.06 10.02
N SER A 158 9.33 8.32 9.78
CA SER A 158 10.44 8.70 8.93
C SER A 158 11.14 9.95 9.43
N GLN A 159 12.40 10.05 9.07
CA GLN A 159 13.23 11.24 9.25
C GLN A 159 13.74 11.65 7.88
N SER A 160 13.58 12.93 7.55
CA SER A 160 14.03 13.48 6.28
C SER A 160 14.83 14.76 6.54
N LYS A 161 15.95 14.87 5.86
CA LYS A 161 16.73 16.10 5.76
C LYS A 161 16.68 16.54 4.32
N ALA A 162 16.26 17.78 4.11
CA ALA A 162 16.27 18.42 2.81
C ALA A 162 17.12 19.70 2.89
N VAL A 163 17.87 19.93 1.86
CA VAL A 163 18.64 21.17 1.66
C VAL A 163 18.27 21.69 0.29
N SER A 164 17.85 22.94 0.24
CA SER A 164 17.53 23.64 -1.00
C SER A 164 18.22 24.97 -1.04
N GLY A 165 18.54 25.45 -2.23
CA GLY A 165 19.20 26.73 -2.47
C GLY A 165 20.59 26.57 -3.04
N SER A 166 21.11 27.69 -3.55
CA SER A 166 22.45 27.80 -4.12
C SER A 166 23.23 28.98 -3.49
N GLY A 167 24.54 28.84 -3.43
CA GLY A 167 25.41 29.89 -2.95
C GLY A 167 25.26 30.22 -1.46
N GLN A 168 24.86 31.46 -1.13
CA GLN A 168 24.68 31.91 0.25
C GLN A 168 23.26 31.70 0.80
N ASP A 169 22.28 31.46 -0.07
CA ASP A 169 20.87 31.30 0.30
C ASP A 169 20.49 29.80 0.37
N VAL A 170 21.08 29.12 1.35
CA VAL A 170 20.81 27.68 1.58
C VAL A 170 19.80 27.51 2.71
N THR A 171 18.71 26.83 2.40
CA THR A 171 17.66 26.47 3.37
C THR A 171 17.74 25.01 3.74
N GLY A 172 17.88 24.75 5.03
CA GLY A 172 17.87 23.40 5.59
C GLY A 172 16.53 23.08 6.24
N THR A 173 15.94 21.97 5.86
CA THR A 173 14.67 21.48 6.42
C THR A 173 14.84 20.08 7.01
N TYR A 174 14.45 19.94 8.26
CA TYR A 174 14.35 18.65 8.94
C TYR A 174 12.89 18.29 9.16
N SER A 175 12.50 17.10 8.74
CA SER A 175 11.12 16.62 8.90
C SER A 175 11.11 15.25 9.57
N THR A 176 10.15 15.05 10.45
CA THR A 176 9.84 13.76 11.05
C THR A 176 8.39 13.41 10.76
N SER A 177 8.09 12.13 10.47
CA SER A 177 6.71 11.64 10.43
C SER A 177 6.52 10.51 11.42
N THR A 178 5.28 10.41 11.89
CA THR A 178 4.76 9.23 12.60
C THR A 178 3.55 8.76 11.84
N ASP A 179 3.55 7.49 11.49
CA ASP A 179 2.58 6.90 10.60
C ASP A 179 1.94 5.69 11.28
N VAL A 180 0.62 5.57 11.18
CA VAL A 180 -0.15 4.41 11.65
C VAL A 180 -1.05 3.98 10.51
N GLY A 181 -1.05 2.70 10.19
CA GLY A 181 -1.82 2.16 9.08
C GLY A 181 -2.50 0.84 9.42
N ILE A 182 -3.65 0.62 8.83
CA ILE A 182 -4.31 -0.68 8.76
C ILE A 182 -4.60 -0.98 7.30
N GLY A 183 -4.34 -2.20 6.86
CA GLY A 183 -4.49 -2.53 5.46
C GLY A 183 -4.71 -4.00 5.18
N VAL A 184 -5.07 -4.27 3.94
CA VAL A 184 -5.23 -5.61 3.39
C VAL A 184 -4.38 -5.72 2.14
N ALA A 185 -3.55 -6.77 2.09
CA ALA A 185 -2.66 -7.04 0.97
C ALA A 185 -2.80 -8.49 0.51
N PRO A 186 -3.53 -8.73 -0.59
CA PRO A 186 -3.52 -10.03 -1.23
C PRO A 186 -2.18 -10.29 -1.92
N GLY A 187 -1.85 -11.57 -2.06
CA GLY A 187 -0.64 -12.00 -2.72
C GLY A 187 -0.73 -13.40 -3.28
N LEU A 188 0.30 -13.74 -4.03
CA LEU A 188 0.55 -15.06 -4.58
C LEU A 188 1.78 -15.64 -3.91
N VAL A 189 1.75 -16.94 -3.65
CA VAL A 189 2.89 -17.71 -3.17
C VAL A 189 3.14 -18.88 -4.09
N ALA A 190 4.40 -19.06 -4.47
CA ALA A 190 4.86 -20.14 -5.33
C ALA A 190 6.02 -20.87 -4.67
N PHE A 191 5.82 -22.13 -4.26
CA PHE A 191 6.86 -22.96 -3.69
C PHE A 191 7.81 -23.45 -4.79
N ILE A 192 9.08 -23.11 -4.65
CA ILE A 192 10.17 -23.62 -5.51
C ILE A 192 10.51 -25.04 -5.09
N ASN A 193 10.55 -25.29 -3.79
CA ASN A 193 10.74 -26.58 -3.16
C ASN A 193 9.88 -26.71 -1.90
N ASN A 194 10.06 -27.76 -1.09
CA ASN A 194 9.20 -28.04 0.06
C ASN A 194 9.27 -26.99 1.19
N TYR A 195 10.28 -26.14 1.20
CA TYR A 195 10.51 -25.17 2.30
C TYR A 195 10.80 -23.75 1.81
N MET A 196 10.96 -23.51 0.49
CA MET A 196 11.25 -22.18 -0.03
C MET A 196 10.19 -21.77 -1.05
N ALA A 197 9.67 -20.56 -0.90
CA ALA A 197 8.69 -19.97 -1.79
C ALA A 197 9.09 -18.56 -2.23
N VAL A 198 8.65 -18.18 -3.42
CA VAL A 198 8.60 -16.80 -3.87
C VAL A 198 7.20 -16.26 -3.59
N GLU A 199 7.15 -15.07 -3.04
CA GLU A 199 5.92 -14.37 -2.72
C GLU A 199 5.81 -13.08 -3.53
N VAL A 200 4.60 -12.81 -4.02
CA VAL A 200 4.25 -11.57 -4.71
C VAL A 200 3.06 -10.97 -3.99
N SER A 201 3.15 -9.72 -3.58
CA SER A 201 2.07 -9.02 -2.88
C SER A 201 1.69 -7.72 -3.56
N VAL A 202 0.43 -7.35 -3.42
CA VAL A 202 -0.14 -6.10 -3.93
C VAL A 202 -0.93 -5.42 -2.81
N GLY A 203 -0.63 -4.18 -2.50
CA GLY A 203 -1.44 -3.39 -1.57
C GLY A 203 -2.75 -2.95 -2.23
N VAL A 204 -3.88 -3.33 -1.64
CA VAL A 204 -5.21 -3.05 -2.22
C VAL A 204 -6.00 -2.04 -1.44
N LEU A 205 -6.05 -2.21 -0.12
CA LEU A 205 -6.86 -1.39 0.77
C LEU A 205 -6.04 -0.97 1.97
N GLY A 206 -6.11 0.31 2.33
CA GLY A 206 -5.46 0.80 3.54
C GLY A 206 -6.04 2.11 4.02
N LEU A 207 -6.09 2.24 5.34
CA LEU A 207 -6.30 3.50 6.05
C LEU A 207 -4.96 3.90 6.66
N ASN A 208 -4.52 5.11 6.36
CA ASN A 208 -3.26 5.62 6.86
C ASN A 208 -3.48 6.96 7.56
N PHE A 209 -2.93 7.09 8.74
CA PHE A 209 -2.88 8.29 9.54
C PHE A 209 -1.43 8.70 9.68
N SER A 210 -1.11 9.88 9.21
CA SER A 210 0.26 10.40 9.23
C SER A 210 0.30 11.78 9.87
N LYS A 211 1.19 11.95 10.84
CA LYS A 211 1.51 13.24 11.43
C LYS A 211 2.95 13.59 11.09
N LYS A 212 3.13 14.71 10.39
CA LYS A 212 4.44 15.22 9.99
C LYS A 212 4.74 16.51 10.73
N LYS A 213 5.94 16.60 11.28
CA LYS A 213 6.52 17.80 11.85
C LYS A 213 7.70 18.21 11.01
N GLN A 214 7.80 19.49 10.72
CA GLN A 214 8.86 20.08 9.91
C GLN A 214 9.47 21.28 10.63
N ASN A 215 10.78 21.34 10.62
CA ASN A 215 11.54 22.47 11.13
C ASN A 215 12.46 22.97 10.00
N THR A 216 12.31 24.25 9.66
CA THR A 216 13.10 24.90 8.62
C THR A 216 14.01 25.95 9.25
N ASN A 217 15.31 25.89 8.95
CA ASN A 217 16.35 26.77 9.48
C ASN A 217 16.35 26.92 11.01
N GLN A 218 15.91 25.85 11.74
CA GLN A 218 15.80 25.80 13.20
C GLN A 218 14.84 26.82 13.83
N VAL A 219 14.10 27.58 13.04
CA VAL A 219 13.24 28.69 13.51
C VAL A 219 11.78 28.47 13.16
N TYR A 220 11.49 27.95 11.97
CA TYR A 220 10.12 27.79 11.49
C TYR A 220 9.62 26.37 11.74
N LEU A 221 8.61 26.24 12.62
CA LEU A 221 7.95 24.96 12.91
C LEU A 221 6.64 24.86 12.14
N ALA A 222 6.45 23.77 11.42
CA ALA A 222 5.20 23.44 10.76
C ALA A 222 4.76 22.03 11.16
N GLU A 223 3.48 21.88 11.44
CA GLU A 223 2.83 20.58 11.67
C GLU A 223 1.78 20.33 10.62
N GLN A 224 1.79 19.13 10.07
CA GLN A 224 0.80 18.64 9.11
C GLN A 224 0.24 17.31 9.57
N SER A 225 -1.08 17.18 9.62
CA SER A 225 -1.78 15.92 9.82
C SER A 225 -2.45 15.52 8.51
N LEU A 226 -2.22 14.31 8.08
CA LEU A 226 -2.81 13.75 6.86
C LEU A 226 -3.51 12.44 7.21
N ASN A 227 -4.80 12.40 6.94
CA ASN A 227 -5.59 11.19 7.04
C ASN A 227 -5.94 10.75 5.62
N SER A 228 -5.59 9.55 5.25
CA SER A 228 -5.89 9.02 3.93
C SER A 228 -6.53 7.64 4.02
N ALA A 229 -7.59 7.45 3.26
CA ALA A 229 -8.19 6.15 3.00
C ALA A 229 -7.91 5.81 1.54
N ASN A 230 -7.18 4.74 1.32
CA ASN A 230 -6.83 4.29 -0.02
C ASN A 230 -7.58 3.00 -0.34
N PHE A 231 -8.48 3.09 -1.30
CA PHE A 231 -9.02 1.94 -2.00
C PHE A 231 -8.45 1.97 -3.43
N ARG A 232 -7.24 1.52 -3.56
CA ARG A 232 -6.54 1.52 -4.85
C ARG A 232 -5.71 0.25 -4.99
N ILE A 233 -6.00 -0.53 -6.02
CA ILE A 233 -5.09 -1.59 -6.46
C ILE A 233 -3.93 -0.88 -7.17
N ASN A 234 -2.81 -0.78 -6.50
CA ASN A 234 -1.61 -0.22 -7.12
C ASN A 234 -0.80 -1.34 -7.74
N LEU A 235 -1.08 -1.63 -9.00
CA LEU A 235 -0.38 -2.66 -9.78
C LEU A 235 1.11 -2.37 -9.96
N PHE A 236 1.54 -1.13 -9.72
CA PHE A 236 2.95 -0.75 -9.75
C PHE A 236 3.67 -0.92 -8.41
N SER A 237 2.94 -1.22 -7.33
CA SER A 237 3.50 -1.52 -6.00
C SER A 237 3.56 -3.03 -5.77
N ILE A 238 4.21 -3.75 -6.67
CA ILE A 238 4.41 -5.19 -6.55
C ILE A 238 5.58 -5.43 -5.60
N GLY A 239 5.31 -6.08 -4.48
CA GLY A 239 6.34 -6.58 -3.57
C GLY A 239 6.78 -7.98 -4.00
N LEU A 240 8.08 -8.17 -4.20
CA LEU A 240 8.68 -9.48 -4.39
C LEU A 240 9.42 -9.89 -3.12
N GLY A 241 9.24 -11.11 -2.69
CA GLY A 241 9.90 -11.65 -1.52
C GLY A 241 10.25 -13.13 -1.67
N ILE A 242 11.18 -13.56 -0.84
CA ILE A 242 11.51 -14.98 -0.66
C ILE A 242 11.15 -15.33 0.79
N ALA A 243 10.47 -16.45 0.99
CA ALA A 243 10.11 -16.95 2.29
C ALA A 243 10.49 -18.42 2.44
N PHE A 244 10.92 -18.78 3.65
CA PHE A 244 11.22 -20.15 4.06
C PHE A 244 10.14 -20.59 5.04
N TYR A 245 9.60 -21.76 4.80
CA TYR A 245 8.55 -22.43 5.58
C TYR A 245 9.22 -23.61 6.30
N LEU A 246 9.46 -23.45 7.58
CA LEU A 246 10.28 -24.34 8.43
C LEU A 246 9.43 -25.07 9.45
#